data_8b790232619226235d404bddeb437ae6
#
_entry.id   8b790232619226235d404bddeb437ae6
#
_cell.length_a   1.000
_cell.length_b   1.000
_cell.length_c   1.000
_cell.angle_alpha   90.00
_cell.angle_beta   90.00
_cell.angle_gamma   90.00
#
_symmetry.space_group_name_H-M   'P 1'
#
loop_
_entity.id
_entity.type
_entity.pdbx_description
1 polymer ?
#
loop_
_entity_poly.entity_id
_entity_poly.type
_entity_poly.pdbx_seq_one_letter_code
_entity_poly.pdbx_strand_id
1 'polypeptide(L)'
;MNLTEDNPDFSRPGAWRRYVPLMIRVIVILVILAIPLKIISYGYLPPDDALRHAAKAVSGKPWGQILVLGPAFRDQNFVWHFFLRQIFLLSHCSTDQLVVFAVTGLFVLFGWSPIPWLKRPEAWLITLTIVMVTSGILQRLMLGRPFLLTFSGVLTILCAWQFRGSSPPGWRTWTWVTALIGICTLVHGVWYLWGLPVAAFFLAGQFRWGVVVAAGWVAGALLGACFTGHPMDALCYAVEIARRTVELHYVEHTMSIELQPFSGNILALFAVGGLLILRSLSGMHARPWRSNPAFWLACICWVLGFKAARFWNDWGWPGLMVLITCDLQFLLEACFAVNSLKRLALTCGLAVMTYWAVTSNFADRWTQSLTWSYLTPDNRDLNGWLPDRGGIFYTADMSLFFQTFFKNPDAAWRYILGYEPALMPDEDFRVYQDILWNYGDAKAYAPWVKKMRPADRLVIRGGRDSPPHIPQLEWNYGVSDIWIGRLPRTNAPPDEAPPTIRATAPVEQTTQPAASPK
;
A
#
# COMPACT_ATOMS: atom_id res chain seq x y z
N MET A 1 28.33 -27.61 59.73
CA MET A 1 27.79 -28.58 58.78
C MET A 1 27.66 -27.85 57.44
N ASN A 2 28.76 -27.85 56.69
CA ASN A 2 28.87 -27.15 55.42
C ASN A 2 28.28 -28.09 54.34
N LEU A 3 27.06 -27.85 53.91
CA LEU A 3 26.47 -28.44 52.74
C LEU A 3 26.96 -27.61 51.52
N THR A 4 28.13 -27.89 51.01
CA THR A 4 28.50 -27.56 49.65
C THR A 4 27.77 -28.56 48.77
N GLU A 5 26.52 -28.21 48.42
CA GLU A 5 25.81 -28.89 47.32
C GLU A 5 26.62 -28.71 46.06
N ASP A 6 27.16 -29.83 45.56
CA ASP A 6 27.63 -29.99 44.19
C ASP A 6 26.47 -29.68 43.23
N ASN A 7 26.28 -28.39 42.95
CA ASN A 7 25.36 -27.96 41.94
C ASN A 7 25.91 -28.44 40.58
N PRO A 8 25.26 -29.39 39.89
CA PRO A 8 25.74 -29.86 38.61
C PRO A 8 26.02 -28.65 37.71
N ASP A 9 27.19 -28.61 37.15
CA ASP A 9 27.81 -27.50 36.40
C ASP A 9 26.89 -27.03 35.23
N PHE A 10 25.82 -26.30 35.57
CA PHE A 10 24.98 -25.54 34.62
C PHE A 10 25.74 -24.36 34.02
N SER A 11 27.00 -24.15 34.40
CA SER A 11 27.85 -23.05 33.94
C SER A 11 28.39 -23.25 32.53
N ARG A 12 28.43 -24.47 31.99
CA ARG A 12 28.72 -24.71 30.59
C ARG A 12 27.43 -24.53 29.80
N PRO A 13 27.29 -23.42 29.06
CA PRO A 13 26.13 -23.29 28.18
C PRO A 13 26.13 -24.47 27.23
N GLY A 14 25.07 -25.32 27.30
CA GLY A 14 24.98 -26.50 26.43
C GLY A 14 25.25 -26.06 24.99
N ALA A 15 25.89 -26.90 24.19
CA ALA A 15 26.36 -26.55 22.82
C ALA A 15 25.27 -25.87 21.95
N TRP A 16 24.03 -26.12 22.23
CA TRP A 16 22.87 -25.53 21.53
C TRP A 16 22.60 -24.04 21.88
N ARG A 17 23.01 -23.53 23.07
CA ARG A 17 22.78 -22.10 23.42
C ARG A 17 23.52 -21.15 22.48
N ARG A 18 24.57 -21.57 21.83
CA ARG A 18 25.28 -20.79 20.78
C ARG A 18 24.40 -20.47 19.59
N TYR A 19 23.35 -21.27 19.36
CA TYR A 19 22.40 -21.06 18.26
C TYR A 19 21.24 -20.14 18.61
N VAL A 20 21.08 -19.71 19.86
CA VAL A 20 19.98 -18.81 20.29
C VAL A 20 19.86 -17.56 19.40
N PRO A 21 20.92 -16.84 19.04
CA PRO A 21 20.80 -15.69 18.14
C PRO A 21 20.26 -16.05 16.74
N LEU A 22 20.67 -17.20 16.21
CA LEU A 22 20.17 -17.72 14.94
C LEU A 22 18.70 -18.12 15.05
N MET A 23 18.32 -18.84 16.10
CA MET A 23 16.93 -19.23 16.35
C MET A 23 15.99 -18.02 16.42
N ILE A 24 16.40 -16.98 17.15
CA ILE A 24 15.64 -15.72 17.24
C ILE A 24 15.48 -15.09 15.86
N ARG A 25 16.55 -15.00 15.08
CA ARG A 25 16.49 -14.44 13.72
C ARG A 25 15.53 -15.23 12.83
N VAL A 26 15.60 -16.56 12.89
CA VAL A 26 14.69 -17.46 12.15
C VAL A 26 13.23 -17.25 12.58
N ILE A 27 12.95 -17.20 13.89
CA ILE A 27 11.60 -16.95 14.42
C ILE A 27 11.05 -15.62 13.88
N VAL A 28 11.84 -14.54 13.93
CA VAL A 28 11.41 -13.23 13.44
C VAL A 28 11.13 -13.26 11.93
N ILE A 29 11.99 -13.91 11.15
CA ILE A 29 11.81 -14.09 9.70
C ILE A 29 10.52 -14.88 9.42
N LEU A 30 10.31 -15.98 10.11
CA LEU A 30 9.15 -16.85 9.90
C LEU A 30 7.84 -16.18 10.30
N VAL A 31 7.81 -15.44 11.40
CA VAL A 31 6.58 -14.73 11.81
C VAL A 31 6.20 -13.62 10.83
N ILE A 32 7.20 -12.89 10.31
CA ILE A 32 6.97 -11.86 9.29
C ILE A 32 6.40 -12.48 8.01
N LEU A 33 6.88 -13.66 7.61
CA LEU A 33 6.33 -14.39 6.46
C LEU A 33 4.93 -14.95 6.75
N ALA A 34 4.71 -15.49 7.95
CA ALA A 34 3.44 -16.13 8.32
C ALA A 34 2.26 -15.14 8.40
N ILE A 35 2.52 -13.87 8.75
CA ILE A 35 1.48 -12.83 8.87
C ILE A 35 0.72 -12.64 7.56
N PRO A 36 1.34 -12.22 6.44
CA PRO A 36 0.62 -11.99 5.20
C PRO A 36 -0.01 -13.29 4.65
N LEU A 37 0.67 -14.43 4.79
CA LEU A 37 0.13 -15.73 4.36
C LEU A 37 -1.14 -16.07 5.11
N LYS A 38 -1.20 -15.83 6.43
CA LYS A 38 -2.40 -16.07 7.22
C LYS A 38 -3.54 -15.11 6.84
N ILE A 39 -3.25 -13.83 6.66
CA ILE A 39 -4.26 -12.84 6.26
C ILE A 39 -4.85 -13.22 4.90
N ILE A 40 -4.02 -13.58 3.94
CA ILE A 40 -4.47 -14.03 2.61
C ILE A 40 -5.27 -15.33 2.68
N SER A 41 -4.95 -16.23 3.61
CA SER A 41 -5.71 -17.48 3.79
C SER A 41 -7.17 -17.27 4.18
N TYR A 42 -7.56 -16.08 4.65
CA TYR A 42 -8.95 -15.69 4.84
C TYR A 42 -9.66 -15.26 3.54
N GLY A 43 -8.96 -15.24 2.42
CA GLY A 43 -9.47 -14.71 1.14
C GLY A 43 -9.29 -13.21 0.96
N TYR A 44 -8.43 -12.58 1.77
CA TYR A 44 -8.16 -11.14 1.67
C TYR A 44 -7.63 -10.76 0.30
N LEU A 45 -8.27 -9.76 -0.30
CA LEU A 45 -7.78 -9.00 -1.45
C LEU A 45 -7.75 -7.51 -1.07
N PRO A 46 -6.69 -6.78 -1.41
CA PRO A 46 -6.64 -5.35 -1.20
C PRO A 46 -7.65 -4.63 -2.11
N PRO A 47 -8.19 -3.46 -1.70
CA PRO A 47 -9.26 -2.80 -2.45
C PRO A 47 -8.80 -2.01 -3.68
N ASP A 48 -7.49 -1.89 -3.94
CA ASP A 48 -6.96 -0.88 -4.84
C ASP A 48 -5.78 -1.34 -5.73
N ASP A 49 -4.68 -0.62 -5.71
CA ASP A 49 -3.55 -0.68 -6.62
C ASP A 49 -3.01 -2.08 -6.94
N ALA A 50 -2.98 -3.01 -5.99
CA ALA A 50 -2.49 -4.36 -6.28
C ALA A 50 -3.37 -5.07 -7.32
N LEU A 51 -4.68 -4.81 -7.29
CA LEU A 51 -5.64 -5.36 -8.26
C LEU A 51 -5.29 -4.90 -9.69
N ARG A 52 -5.08 -3.58 -9.86
CA ARG A 52 -4.74 -3.03 -11.19
C ARG A 52 -3.36 -3.45 -11.67
N HIS A 53 -2.38 -3.57 -10.76
CA HIS A 53 -1.05 -4.03 -11.14
C HIS A 53 -1.07 -5.47 -11.66
N ALA A 54 -1.80 -6.35 -10.97
CA ALA A 54 -1.99 -7.72 -11.42
C ALA A 54 -2.74 -7.79 -12.76
N ALA A 55 -3.86 -7.08 -12.88
CA ALA A 55 -4.64 -7.01 -14.13
C ALA A 55 -3.81 -6.46 -15.29
N LYS A 56 -3.00 -5.40 -15.06
CA LYS A 56 -2.10 -4.85 -16.06
C LYS A 56 -1.04 -5.85 -16.52
N ALA A 57 -0.49 -6.59 -15.57
CA ALA A 57 0.49 -7.63 -15.86
C ALA A 57 -0.13 -8.79 -16.69
N VAL A 58 -1.33 -9.24 -16.33
CA VAL A 58 -2.06 -10.30 -17.05
C VAL A 58 -2.45 -9.85 -18.44
N SER A 59 -3.10 -8.68 -18.58
CA SER A 59 -3.59 -8.18 -19.87
C SER A 59 -2.47 -7.98 -20.90
N GLY A 60 -1.28 -7.56 -20.49
CA GLY A 60 -0.18 -7.21 -21.39
C GLY A 60 -0.46 -6.01 -22.32
N LYS A 61 -1.66 -5.42 -22.26
CA LYS A 61 -2.09 -4.31 -23.13
C LYS A 61 -1.37 -3.02 -22.77
N PRO A 62 -1.05 -2.16 -23.75
CA PRO A 62 -0.62 -0.79 -23.46
C PRO A 62 -1.76 -0.02 -22.75
N TRP A 63 -1.40 0.93 -21.89
CA TRP A 63 -2.39 1.70 -21.11
C TRP A 63 -3.44 2.43 -21.97
N GLY A 64 -3.08 2.91 -23.17
CA GLY A 64 -4.04 3.55 -24.08
C GLY A 64 -5.15 2.63 -24.61
N GLN A 65 -4.99 1.29 -24.49
CA GLN A 65 -6.06 0.32 -24.77
C GLN A 65 -6.90 0.00 -23.53
N ILE A 66 -6.46 0.43 -22.34
CA ILE A 66 -7.15 0.21 -21.06
C ILE A 66 -7.84 1.50 -20.60
N LEU A 67 -7.16 2.63 -20.73
CA LEU A 67 -7.63 3.94 -20.25
C LEU A 67 -7.81 4.91 -21.42
N VAL A 68 -8.69 5.89 -21.22
CA VAL A 68 -8.71 7.12 -22.01
C VAL A 68 -7.70 8.08 -21.37
N LEU A 69 -6.58 8.30 -22.03
CA LEU A 69 -5.41 9.01 -21.46
C LEU A 69 -5.23 10.39 -22.06
N GLY A 70 -4.72 11.32 -21.26
CA GLY A 70 -4.14 12.56 -21.74
C GLY A 70 -2.86 12.34 -22.58
N PRO A 71 -2.43 13.34 -23.37
CA PRO A 71 -1.40 13.17 -24.41
C PRO A 71 0.00 12.85 -23.88
N ALA A 72 0.32 13.18 -22.64
CA ALA A 72 1.69 13.07 -22.08
C ALA A 72 1.91 11.86 -21.17
N PHE A 73 1.04 10.85 -21.22
CA PHE A 73 1.09 9.72 -20.29
C PHE A 73 2.43 8.95 -20.33
N ARG A 74 2.97 8.67 -19.13
CA ARG A 74 4.11 7.75 -18.89
C ARG A 74 3.77 6.81 -17.73
N ASP A 75 4.04 5.52 -17.91
CA ASP A 75 3.82 4.52 -16.84
C ASP A 75 4.92 4.63 -15.78
N GLN A 76 4.58 5.15 -14.60
CA GLN A 76 5.51 5.31 -13.48
C GLN A 76 5.86 4.00 -12.75
N ASN A 77 5.10 2.92 -13.02
CA ASN A 77 5.29 1.62 -12.40
C ASN A 77 5.69 0.56 -13.43
N PHE A 78 6.26 0.96 -14.59
CA PHE A 78 6.46 0.04 -15.72
C PHE A 78 7.35 -1.16 -15.36
N VAL A 79 8.40 -0.98 -14.53
CA VAL A 79 9.26 -2.08 -14.10
C VAL A 79 8.51 -3.03 -13.17
N TRP A 80 7.64 -2.51 -12.31
CA TRP A 80 6.77 -3.34 -11.46
C TRP A 80 5.81 -4.17 -12.32
N HIS A 81 5.16 -3.56 -13.31
CA HIS A 81 4.29 -4.26 -14.25
C HIS A 81 5.06 -5.32 -15.07
N PHE A 82 6.27 -4.98 -15.54
CA PHE A 82 7.13 -5.92 -16.25
C PHE A 82 7.51 -7.10 -15.35
N PHE A 83 7.91 -6.86 -14.11
CA PHE A 83 8.26 -7.91 -13.15
C PHE A 83 7.08 -8.86 -12.88
N LEU A 84 5.91 -8.31 -12.58
CA LEU A 84 4.69 -9.12 -12.40
C LEU A 84 4.32 -9.88 -13.67
N ARG A 85 4.51 -9.27 -14.85
CA ARG A 85 4.28 -9.95 -16.14
C ARG A 85 5.21 -11.15 -16.33
N GLN A 86 6.48 -11.03 -15.98
CA GLN A 86 7.41 -12.17 -16.03
C GLN A 86 6.98 -13.30 -15.10
N ILE A 87 6.55 -12.97 -13.87
CA ILE A 87 6.02 -13.97 -12.95
C ILE A 87 4.80 -14.65 -13.55
N PHE A 88 3.84 -13.90 -14.08
CA PHE A 88 2.65 -14.45 -14.73
C PHE A 88 3.01 -15.41 -15.88
N LEU A 89 3.91 -15.00 -16.77
CA LEU A 89 4.32 -15.80 -17.93
C LEU A 89 5.07 -17.08 -17.53
N LEU A 90 5.89 -17.02 -16.47
CA LEU A 90 6.69 -18.18 -16.02
C LEU A 90 5.88 -19.16 -15.17
N SER A 91 4.96 -18.67 -14.34
CA SER A 91 4.21 -19.50 -13.39
C SER A 91 2.81 -19.90 -13.87
N HIS A 92 2.29 -19.24 -14.93
CA HIS A 92 0.91 -19.38 -15.40
C HIS A 92 -0.14 -19.22 -14.29
N CYS A 93 0.17 -18.38 -13.28
CA CYS A 93 -0.71 -18.14 -12.15
C CYS A 93 -1.95 -17.31 -12.54
N SER A 94 -3.01 -17.40 -11.75
CA SER A 94 -4.20 -16.56 -11.92
C SER A 94 -3.92 -15.09 -11.52
N THR A 95 -4.81 -14.18 -11.92
CA THR A 95 -4.74 -12.76 -11.50
C THR A 95 -4.79 -12.63 -9.97
N ASP A 96 -5.63 -13.43 -9.30
CA ASP A 96 -5.74 -13.48 -7.84
C ASP A 96 -4.42 -13.92 -7.19
N GLN A 97 -3.79 -14.98 -7.72
CA GLN A 97 -2.49 -15.46 -7.22
C GLN A 97 -1.37 -14.43 -7.41
N LEU A 98 -1.44 -13.63 -8.47
CA LEU A 98 -0.46 -12.56 -8.71
C LEU A 98 -0.61 -11.42 -7.70
N VAL A 99 -1.85 -11.09 -7.28
CA VAL A 99 -2.11 -10.16 -6.16
C VAL A 99 -1.53 -10.72 -4.86
N VAL A 100 -1.79 -11.99 -4.56
CA VAL A 100 -1.25 -12.69 -3.37
C VAL A 100 0.28 -12.59 -3.36
N PHE A 101 0.92 -12.84 -4.50
CA PHE A 101 2.38 -12.72 -4.63
C PHE A 101 2.84 -11.28 -4.36
N ALA A 102 2.18 -10.27 -4.95
CA ALA A 102 2.54 -8.86 -4.78
C ALA A 102 2.43 -8.42 -3.32
N VAL A 103 1.29 -8.73 -2.66
CA VAL A 103 1.05 -8.41 -1.25
C VAL A 103 2.07 -9.09 -0.34
N THR A 104 2.24 -10.40 -0.49
CA THR A 104 3.17 -11.17 0.36
C THR A 104 4.62 -10.74 0.13
N GLY A 105 5.04 -10.63 -1.13
CA GLY A 105 6.42 -10.29 -1.48
C GLY A 105 6.83 -8.91 -0.98
N LEU A 106 5.97 -7.91 -1.17
CA LEU A 106 6.27 -6.54 -0.72
C LEU A 106 6.23 -6.42 0.81
N PHE A 107 5.27 -7.08 1.49
CA PHE A 107 5.22 -7.10 2.95
C PHE A 107 6.47 -7.76 3.55
N VAL A 108 6.88 -8.90 2.99
CA VAL A 108 8.07 -9.64 3.43
C VAL A 108 9.34 -8.83 3.17
N LEU A 109 9.46 -8.20 2.00
CA LEU A 109 10.59 -7.32 1.67
C LEU A 109 10.70 -6.18 2.68
N PHE A 110 9.59 -5.52 2.99
CA PHE A 110 9.52 -4.50 4.04
C PHE A 110 9.96 -5.06 5.39
N GLY A 111 9.36 -6.17 5.83
CA GLY A 111 9.61 -6.74 7.14
C GLY A 111 11.02 -7.30 7.33
N TRP A 112 11.65 -7.77 6.26
CA TRP A 112 13.02 -8.33 6.33
C TRP A 112 14.12 -7.30 6.11
N SER A 113 13.82 -6.16 5.50
CA SER A 113 14.84 -5.15 5.12
C SER A 113 15.73 -4.66 6.28
N PRO A 114 15.27 -4.50 7.55
CA PRO A 114 16.13 -4.11 8.66
C PRO A 114 16.93 -5.28 9.28
N ILE A 115 16.45 -6.53 9.15
CA ILE A 115 16.98 -7.69 9.89
C ILE A 115 18.49 -7.90 9.70
N PRO A 116 19.07 -7.76 8.48
CA PRO A 116 20.52 -7.93 8.28
C PRO A 116 21.39 -6.97 9.09
N TRP A 117 20.85 -5.81 9.44
CA TRP A 117 21.56 -4.74 10.15
C TRP A 117 21.48 -4.88 11.67
N LEU A 118 20.51 -5.66 12.18
CA LEU A 118 20.20 -5.74 13.60
C LEU A 118 20.98 -6.84 14.31
N LYS A 119 21.56 -6.50 15.46
CA LYS A 119 22.12 -7.48 16.40
C LYS A 119 21.01 -8.16 17.22
N ARG A 120 19.89 -7.47 17.41
CA ARG A 120 18.74 -7.88 18.20
C ARG A 120 17.46 -7.84 17.34
N PRO A 121 17.22 -8.81 16.46
CA PRO A 121 16.03 -8.80 15.56
C PRO A 121 14.70 -8.72 16.30
N GLU A 122 14.66 -9.18 17.56
CA GLU A 122 13.48 -9.07 18.42
C GLU A 122 13.09 -7.61 18.72
N ALA A 123 14.02 -6.65 18.68
CA ALA A 123 13.72 -5.23 18.77
C ALA A 123 12.83 -4.77 17.59
N TRP A 124 13.12 -5.27 16.40
CA TRP A 124 12.30 -5.03 15.21
C TRP A 124 10.93 -5.65 15.34
N LEU A 125 10.84 -6.88 15.85
CA LEU A 125 9.56 -7.53 16.08
C LEU A 125 8.68 -6.74 17.05
N ILE A 126 9.26 -6.20 18.14
CA ILE A 126 8.54 -5.31 19.08
C ILE A 126 8.05 -4.06 18.36
N THR A 127 8.91 -3.42 17.56
CA THR A 127 8.55 -2.23 16.78
C THR A 127 7.39 -2.53 15.82
N LEU A 128 7.46 -3.63 15.08
CA LEU A 128 6.39 -4.07 14.18
C LEU A 128 5.09 -4.30 14.95
N THR A 129 5.15 -4.96 16.12
CA THR A 129 3.97 -5.20 16.94
C THR A 129 3.31 -3.88 17.35
N ILE A 130 4.08 -2.94 17.90
CA ILE A 130 3.58 -1.63 18.30
C ILE A 130 2.92 -0.93 17.11
N VAL A 131 3.62 -0.84 15.99
CA VAL A 131 3.18 -0.08 14.81
C VAL A 131 1.96 -0.73 14.15
N MET A 132 1.93 -2.06 14.01
CA MET A 132 0.82 -2.76 13.35
C MET A 132 -0.44 -2.85 14.22
N VAL A 133 -0.31 -2.81 15.55
CA VAL A 133 -1.46 -2.88 16.47
C VAL A 133 -2.04 -1.50 16.76
N THR A 134 -1.20 -0.46 16.87
CA THR A 134 -1.62 0.87 17.33
C THR A 134 -1.98 1.84 16.21
N SER A 135 -1.72 1.51 14.95
CA SER A 135 -1.95 2.41 13.83
C SER A 135 -2.63 1.71 12.65
N GLY A 136 -3.27 2.48 11.78
CA GLY A 136 -3.82 1.98 10.51
C GLY A 136 -2.77 1.52 9.48
N ILE A 137 -1.48 1.51 9.85
CA ILE A 137 -0.40 1.16 8.92
C ILE A 137 -0.45 -0.29 8.46
N LEU A 138 -1.00 -1.20 9.27
CA LEU A 138 -1.13 -2.60 8.89
C LEU A 138 -1.93 -2.78 7.60
N GLN A 139 -3.09 -2.12 7.49
CA GLN A 139 -3.87 -2.15 6.25
C GLN A 139 -3.04 -1.64 5.08
N ARG A 140 -2.30 -0.53 5.28
CA ARG A 140 -1.44 0.05 4.25
C ARG A 140 -0.32 -0.88 3.82
N LEU A 141 0.30 -1.62 4.75
CA LEU A 141 1.31 -2.64 4.46
C LEU A 141 0.75 -3.82 3.65
N MET A 142 -0.55 -4.10 3.81
CA MET A 142 -1.25 -5.18 3.11
C MET A 142 -1.86 -4.76 1.76
N LEU A 143 -1.68 -3.50 1.31
CA LEU A 143 -2.18 -3.03 0.01
C LEU A 143 -1.44 -3.63 -1.19
N GLY A 144 -0.25 -4.20 -1.03
CA GLY A 144 0.56 -4.71 -2.13
C GLY A 144 1.01 -3.63 -3.12
N ARG A 145 1.16 -2.40 -2.66
CA ARG A 145 1.58 -1.25 -3.46
C ARG A 145 3.10 -1.15 -3.56
N PRO A 146 3.65 -0.79 -4.72
CA PRO A 146 5.10 -0.65 -4.94
C PRO A 146 5.81 0.34 -4.02
N PHE A 147 5.09 1.28 -3.35
CA PHE A 147 5.69 2.19 -2.38
C PHE A 147 6.42 1.46 -1.24
N LEU A 148 6.02 0.21 -0.92
CA LEU A 148 6.69 -0.60 0.11
C LEU A 148 8.15 -0.90 -0.25
N LEU A 149 8.51 -0.94 -1.52
CA LEU A 149 9.91 -1.03 -1.93
C LEU A 149 10.67 0.25 -1.54
N THR A 150 10.10 1.43 -1.80
CA THR A 150 10.69 2.72 -1.39
C THR A 150 10.80 2.82 0.13
N PHE A 151 9.75 2.42 0.85
CA PHE A 151 9.74 2.34 2.31
C PHE A 151 10.88 1.44 2.83
N SER A 152 11.04 0.24 2.24
CA SER A 152 12.13 -0.70 2.55
C SER A 152 13.51 -0.11 2.25
N GLY A 153 13.62 0.66 1.16
CA GLY A 153 14.83 1.38 0.80
C GLY A 153 15.25 2.41 1.85
N VAL A 154 14.31 3.22 2.31
CA VAL A 154 14.53 4.21 3.38
C VAL A 154 14.96 3.51 4.68
N LEU A 155 14.23 2.45 5.10
CA LEU A 155 14.60 1.64 6.26
C LEU A 155 16.03 1.11 6.14
N THR A 156 16.38 0.55 4.98
CA THR A 156 17.72 -0.01 4.73
C THR A 156 18.81 1.05 4.85
N ILE A 157 18.62 2.24 4.28
CA ILE A 157 19.61 3.35 4.36
C ILE A 157 19.77 3.82 5.80
N LEU A 158 18.67 4.03 6.53
CA LEU A 158 18.71 4.48 7.92
C LEU A 158 19.35 3.42 8.85
N CYS A 159 19.02 2.15 8.67
CA CYS A 159 19.64 1.05 9.42
C CYS A 159 21.13 0.91 9.08
N ALA A 160 21.50 1.00 7.81
CA ALA A 160 22.90 0.95 7.39
C ALA A 160 23.73 2.08 8.00
N TRP A 161 23.18 3.30 8.05
CA TRP A 161 23.81 4.42 8.74
C TRP A 161 23.96 4.13 10.24
N GLN A 162 22.90 3.71 10.89
CA GLN A 162 22.85 3.51 12.34
C GLN A 162 23.85 2.45 12.82
N PHE A 163 23.98 1.34 12.08
CA PHE A 163 24.71 0.15 12.52
C PHE A 163 26.10 -0.02 11.91
N ARG A 164 26.50 0.79 10.91
CA ARG A 164 27.86 0.82 10.38
C ARG A 164 28.88 1.58 11.25
N GLY A 165 28.41 2.26 12.29
CA GLY A 165 29.28 3.03 13.17
C GLY A 165 29.73 4.36 12.57
N SER A 166 30.81 4.93 13.10
CA SER A 166 31.39 6.22 12.68
C SER A 166 32.24 6.15 11.41
N SER A 167 32.37 4.98 10.78
CA SER A 167 33.17 4.82 9.57
C SER A 167 32.56 5.63 8.42
N PRO A 168 33.36 6.44 7.69
CA PRO A 168 32.87 7.18 6.54
C PRO A 168 32.35 6.23 5.47
N PRO A 169 31.27 6.61 4.75
CA PRO A 169 30.76 5.79 3.67
C PRO A 169 31.78 5.70 2.52
N GLY A 170 32.17 4.49 2.17
CA GLY A 170 33.10 4.22 1.06
C GLY A 170 32.34 4.07 -0.29
N TRP A 171 33.10 3.85 -1.39
CA TRP A 171 32.56 3.72 -2.73
C TRP A 171 31.48 2.64 -2.86
N ARG A 172 31.61 1.51 -2.15
CA ARG A 172 30.59 0.45 -2.10
C ARG A 172 29.26 0.97 -1.55
N THR A 173 29.30 1.90 -0.58
CA THR A 173 28.10 2.51 -0.03
C THR A 173 27.41 3.38 -1.07
N TRP A 174 28.18 4.17 -1.82
CA TRP A 174 27.67 4.98 -2.93
C TRP A 174 26.97 4.10 -3.97
N THR A 175 27.63 3.04 -4.41
CA THR A 175 27.11 2.14 -5.45
C THR A 175 25.78 1.51 -5.05
N TRP A 176 25.69 0.90 -3.84
CA TRP A 176 24.45 0.24 -3.47
C TRP A 176 23.32 1.25 -3.13
N VAL A 177 23.62 2.44 -2.56
CA VAL A 177 22.62 3.49 -2.33
C VAL A 177 22.06 3.98 -3.66
N THR A 178 22.93 4.27 -4.64
CA THR A 178 22.52 4.68 -5.99
C THR A 178 21.66 3.61 -6.66
N ALA A 179 22.08 2.34 -6.62
CA ALA A 179 21.33 1.23 -7.20
C ALA A 179 19.95 1.07 -6.52
N LEU A 180 19.90 1.14 -5.19
CA LEU A 180 18.66 1.03 -4.43
C LEU A 180 17.67 2.14 -4.79
N ILE A 181 18.12 3.39 -4.82
CA ILE A 181 17.26 4.53 -5.19
C ILE A 181 16.84 4.44 -6.66
N GLY A 182 17.73 4.01 -7.55
CA GLY A 182 17.40 3.76 -8.94
C GLY A 182 16.30 2.73 -9.12
N ILE A 183 16.38 1.60 -8.42
CA ILE A 183 15.35 0.55 -8.41
C ILE A 183 14.03 1.11 -7.84
N CYS A 184 14.07 1.86 -6.74
CA CYS A 184 12.88 2.49 -6.17
C CYS A 184 12.22 3.46 -7.16
N THR A 185 13.02 4.25 -7.88
CA THR A 185 12.52 5.18 -8.91
C THR A 185 11.84 4.46 -10.07
N LEU A 186 12.42 3.34 -10.53
CA LEU A 186 11.86 2.52 -11.60
C LEU A 186 10.54 1.83 -11.22
N VAL A 187 10.40 1.46 -9.95
CA VAL A 187 9.26 0.69 -9.46
C VAL A 187 8.12 1.58 -8.99
N HIS A 188 8.41 2.75 -8.40
CA HIS A 188 7.40 3.58 -7.76
C HIS A 188 7.31 5.02 -8.30
N GLY A 189 8.28 5.51 -9.08
CA GLY A 189 8.21 6.81 -9.76
C GLY A 189 8.33 8.08 -8.90
N VAL A 190 8.20 8.02 -7.58
CA VAL A 190 8.21 9.19 -6.66
C VAL A 190 9.63 9.65 -6.29
N TRP A 191 10.48 9.75 -7.29
CA TRP A 191 11.88 10.07 -7.13
C TRP A 191 12.14 11.37 -6.35
N TYR A 192 11.31 12.39 -6.52
CA TYR A 192 11.47 13.72 -5.91
C TYR A 192 11.35 13.72 -4.38
N LEU A 193 10.67 12.75 -3.79
CA LEU A 193 10.52 12.65 -2.34
C LEU A 193 11.77 12.10 -1.61
N TRP A 194 12.76 11.58 -2.33
CA TRP A 194 14.04 11.20 -1.74
C TRP A 194 14.82 12.39 -1.16
N GLY A 195 14.43 13.62 -1.51
CA GLY A 195 14.90 14.82 -0.83
C GLY A 195 14.61 14.86 0.67
N LEU A 196 13.56 14.17 1.16
CA LEU A 196 13.20 14.11 2.58
C LEU A 196 14.27 13.40 3.42
N PRO A 197 14.70 12.16 3.10
CA PRO A 197 15.85 11.54 3.77
C PRO A 197 17.12 12.38 3.67
N VAL A 198 17.41 12.97 2.51
CA VAL A 198 18.58 13.85 2.35
C VAL A 198 18.54 15.01 3.35
N ALA A 199 17.42 15.73 3.42
CA ALA A 199 17.23 16.82 4.39
C ALA A 199 17.40 16.32 5.83
N ALA A 200 16.87 15.15 6.17
CA ALA A 200 16.99 14.54 7.48
C ALA A 200 18.46 14.25 7.87
N PHE A 201 19.26 13.75 6.95
CA PHE A 201 20.70 13.54 7.19
C PHE A 201 21.45 14.85 7.42
N PHE A 202 21.16 15.91 6.66
CA PHE A 202 21.79 17.22 6.85
C PHE A 202 21.39 17.87 8.16
N LEU A 203 20.09 17.84 8.53
CA LEU A 203 19.59 18.37 9.81
C LEU A 203 20.19 17.62 11.01
N ALA A 204 20.45 16.34 10.87
CA ALA A 204 21.14 15.55 11.88
C ALA A 204 22.65 15.82 11.96
N GLY A 205 23.21 16.72 11.15
CA GLY A 205 24.65 16.96 11.07
C GLY A 205 25.46 15.81 10.46
N GLN A 206 24.79 14.86 9.78
CA GLN A 206 25.41 13.67 9.18
C GLN A 206 25.84 13.96 7.73
N PHE A 207 26.61 15.03 7.52
CA PHE A 207 26.95 15.57 6.20
C PHE A 207 27.49 14.53 5.22
N ARG A 208 28.40 13.65 5.66
CA ARG A 208 29.00 12.62 4.77
C ARG A 208 27.97 11.66 4.22
N TRP A 209 27.04 11.20 5.06
CA TRP A 209 25.93 10.36 4.63
C TRP A 209 24.89 11.17 3.85
N GLY A 210 24.63 12.41 4.24
CA GLY A 210 23.76 13.31 3.50
C GLY A 210 24.20 13.48 2.05
N VAL A 211 25.51 13.69 1.82
CA VAL A 211 26.10 13.79 0.46
C VAL A 211 25.97 12.46 -0.30
N VAL A 212 26.21 11.30 0.35
CA VAL A 212 26.06 9.99 -0.28
C VAL A 212 24.60 9.75 -0.71
N VAL A 213 23.63 10.04 0.17
CA VAL A 213 22.22 9.85 -0.15
C VAL A 213 21.78 10.86 -1.22
N ALA A 214 22.23 12.12 -1.17
CA ALA A 214 21.92 13.14 -2.17
C ALA A 214 22.46 12.79 -3.56
N ALA A 215 23.73 12.40 -3.65
CA ALA A 215 24.32 11.99 -4.92
C ALA A 215 23.73 10.66 -5.42
N GLY A 216 23.48 9.70 -4.51
CA GLY A 216 22.75 8.47 -4.82
C GLY A 216 21.34 8.74 -5.32
N TRP A 217 20.65 9.74 -4.75
CA TRP A 217 19.35 10.20 -5.22
C TRP A 217 19.42 10.74 -6.66
N VAL A 218 20.29 11.73 -6.92
CA VAL A 218 20.41 12.31 -8.26
C VAL A 218 20.83 11.26 -9.29
N ALA A 219 21.92 10.52 -9.00
CA ALA A 219 22.43 9.50 -9.91
C ALA A 219 21.45 8.33 -10.08
N GLY A 220 20.84 7.86 -8.98
CA GLY A 220 19.88 6.76 -9.01
C GLY A 220 18.60 7.12 -9.76
N ALA A 221 18.05 8.33 -9.54
CA ALA A 221 16.87 8.80 -10.26
C ALA A 221 17.15 8.93 -11.77
N LEU A 222 18.29 9.50 -12.15
CA LEU A 222 18.69 9.61 -13.55
C LEU A 222 18.92 8.24 -14.20
N LEU A 223 19.70 7.36 -13.56
CA LEU A 223 19.92 6.00 -14.04
C LEU A 223 18.61 5.23 -14.16
N GLY A 224 17.74 5.31 -13.13
CA GLY A 224 16.41 4.71 -13.19
C GLY A 224 15.60 5.25 -14.36
N ALA A 225 15.55 6.57 -14.54
CA ALA A 225 14.81 7.18 -15.63
C ALA A 225 15.36 6.81 -17.03
N CYS A 226 16.68 6.57 -17.18
CA CYS A 226 17.28 6.17 -18.45
C CYS A 226 16.69 4.85 -19.00
N PHE A 227 16.26 3.93 -18.13
CA PHE A 227 15.60 2.69 -18.56
C PHE A 227 14.22 2.90 -19.19
N THR A 228 13.63 4.09 -19.05
CA THR A 228 12.36 4.43 -19.72
C THR A 228 12.52 4.81 -21.19
N GLY A 229 13.75 5.00 -21.66
CA GLY A 229 14.07 5.54 -22.98
C GLY A 229 13.91 7.06 -23.12
N HIS A 230 13.19 7.71 -22.18
CA HIS A 230 12.91 9.15 -22.17
C HIS A 230 13.11 9.71 -20.74
N PRO A 231 14.35 9.81 -20.24
CA PRO A 231 14.62 10.07 -18.83
C PRO A 231 14.04 11.37 -18.31
N MET A 232 14.20 12.47 -19.05
CA MET A 232 13.69 13.77 -18.61
C MET A 232 12.17 13.81 -18.61
N ASP A 233 11.53 13.25 -19.64
CA ASP A 233 10.07 13.16 -19.71
C ASP A 233 9.51 12.35 -18.54
N ALA A 234 10.14 11.23 -18.18
CA ALA A 234 9.72 10.38 -17.06
C ALA A 234 9.83 11.12 -15.72
N LEU A 235 10.94 11.84 -15.50
CA LEU A 235 11.16 12.60 -14.27
C LEU A 235 10.20 13.81 -14.18
N CYS A 236 10.06 14.58 -15.26
CA CYS A 236 9.14 15.72 -15.29
C CYS A 236 7.69 15.28 -15.16
N TYR A 237 7.29 14.21 -15.82
CA TYR A 237 5.93 13.66 -15.74
C TYR A 237 5.54 13.27 -14.32
N ALA A 238 6.45 12.63 -13.56
CA ALA A 238 6.19 12.28 -12.17
C ALA A 238 5.88 13.52 -11.29
N VAL A 239 6.61 14.62 -11.50
CA VAL A 239 6.37 15.89 -10.80
C VAL A 239 5.07 16.54 -11.27
N GLU A 240 4.78 16.51 -12.57
CA GLU A 240 3.55 17.10 -13.13
C GLU A 240 2.30 16.38 -12.61
N ILE A 241 2.30 15.05 -12.55
CA ILE A 241 1.19 14.31 -11.95
C ILE A 241 1.02 14.67 -10.47
N ALA A 242 2.11 14.74 -9.71
CA ALA A 242 2.03 15.17 -8.32
C ALA A 242 1.47 16.59 -8.17
N ARG A 243 1.89 17.52 -9.05
CA ARG A 243 1.37 18.89 -9.08
C ARG A 243 -0.14 18.90 -9.36
N ARG A 244 -0.58 18.23 -10.43
CA ARG A 244 -2.01 18.11 -10.79
C ARG A 244 -2.82 17.48 -9.67
N THR A 245 -2.30 16.45 -9.01
CA THR A 245 -2.96 15.81 -7.87
C THR A 245 -3.09 16.77 -6.69
N VAL A 246 -2.09 17.63 -6.46
CA VAL A 246 -2.13 18.65 -5.38
C VAL A 246 -3.05 19.83 -5.75
N GLU A 247 -3.19 20.18 -7.01
CA GLU A 247 -4.12 21.23 -7.48
C GLU A 247 -5.60 20.86 -7.27
N LEU A 248 -5.93 19.57 -7.16
CA LEU A 248 -7.25 19.08 -6.73
C LEU A 248 -7.61 19.50 -5.29
N HIS A 249 -6.69 20.09 -4.56
CA HIS A 249 -6.77 20.37 -3.12
C HIS A 249 -7.84 21.39 -2.69
N TYR A 250 -8.51 22.05 -3.60
CA TYR A 250 -9.54 23.02 -3.22
C TYR A 250 -10.80 22.37 -2.65
N VAL A 251 -10.90 21.02 -2.71
CA VAL A 251 -12.11 20.31 -2.28
C VAL A 251 -11.72 19.11 -1.42
N GLU A 252 -11.72 19.26 -0.11
CA GLU A 252 -11.32 18.21 0.86
C GLU A 252 -12.03 16.88 0.64
N HIS A 253 -13.29 16.88 0.23
CA HIS A 253 -14.07 15.66 -0.04
C HIS A 253 -13.81 15.00 -1.40
N THR A 254 -13.06 15.65 -2.30
CA THR A 254 -12.72 15.06 -3.61
C THR A 254 -11.38 14.34 -3.60
N MET A 255 -10.64 14.43 -2.49
CA MET A 255 -9.32 13.86 -2.38
C MET A 255 -9.36 12.46 -1.78
N SER A 256 -8.46 11.60 -2.25
CA SER A 256 -8.20 10.35 -1.55
C SER A 256 -7.73 10.64 -0.12
N ILE A 257 -8.15 9.81 0.84
CA ILE A 257 -7.80 9.93 2.27
C ILE A 257 -6.28 10.11 2.49
N GLU A 258 -5.47 9.57 1.60
CA GLU A 258 -4.01 9.65 1.67
C GLU A 258 -3.44 11.06 1.45
N LEU A 259 -4.16 11.88 0.69
CA LEU A 259 -3.77 13.24 0.35
C LEU A 259 -4.40 14.27 1.29
N GLN A 260 -5.39 13.86 2.06
CA GLN A 260 -6.00 14.71 3.09
C GLN A 260 -5.02 14.96 4.24
N PRO A 261 -5.13 16.09 4.95
CA PRO A 261 -4.39 16.31 6.19
C PRO A 261 -4.67 15.17 7.18
N PHE A 262 -3.64 14.63 7.80
CA PHE A 262 -3.86 13.67 8.86
C PHE A 262 -4.16 14.37 10.19
N SER A 263 -5.03 13.76 10.99
CA SER A 263 -5.47 14.31 12.28
C SER A 263 -4.41 14.19 13.41
N GLY A 264 -3.16 13.90 13.05
CA GLY A 264 -2.10 13.59 14.00
C GLY A 264 -2.29 12.19 14.62
N ASN A 265 -1.32 11.32 14.47
CA ASN A 265 -1.39 10.00 15.09
C ASN A 265 -1.04 10.11 16.58
N ILE A 266 -2.04 10.44 17.41
CA ILE A 266 -1.89 10.70 18.84
C ILE A 266 -1.22 9.51 19.55
N LEU A 267 -1.59 8.27 19.20
CA LEU A 267 -0.98 7.08 19.80
C LEU A 267 0.51 6.97 19.46
N ALA A 268 0.91 7.29 18.21
CA ALA A 268 2.31 7.34 17.85
C ALA A 268 3.06 8.46 18.59
N LEU A 269 2.43 9.61 18.78
CA LEU A 269 2.99 10.70 19.59
C LEU A 269 3.18 10.28 21.06
N PHE A 270 2.21 9.61 21.67
CA PHE A 270 2.36 9.08 23.04
C PHE A 270 3.45 8.02 23.12
N ALA A 271 3.52 7.10 22.13
CA ALA A 271 4.58 6.09 22.08
C ALA A 271 5.97 6.73 21.96
N VAL A 272 6.12 7.71 21.07
CA VAL A 272 7.38 8.46 20.91
C VAL A 272 7.68 9.29 22.14
N GLY A 273 6.70 10.01 22.67
CA GLY A 273 6.85 10.79 23.90
C GLY A 273 7.25 9.91 25.09
N GLY A 274 6.58 8.77 25.26
CA GLY A 274 6.92 7.77 26.28
C GLY A 274 8.34 7.22 26.12
N LEU A 275 8.75 6.90 24.89
CA LEU A 275 10.13 6.46 24.60
C LEU A 275 11.16 7.56 24.87
N LEU A 276 10.90 8.80 24.52
CA LEU A 276 11.78 9.93 24.80
C LEU A 276 11.92 10.19 26.31
N ILE A 277 10.82 10.06 27.06
CA ILE A 277 10.82 10.17 28.54
C ILE A 277 11.61 9.00 29.13
N LEU A 278 11.32 7.76 28.76
CA LEU A 278 12.06 6.57 29.20
C LEU A 278 13.55 6.70 28.92
N ARG A 279 13.90 7.16 27.74
CA ARG A 279 15.27 7.41 27.29
C ARG A 279 15.95 8.49 28.14
N SER A 280 15.23 9.58 28.45
CA SER A 280 15.75 10.65 29.30
C SER A 280 15.96 10.19 30.74
N LEU A 281 15.01 9.45 31.31
CA LEU A 281 15.06 8.95 32.68
C LEU A 281 16.08 7.82 32.88
N SER A 282 16.23 6.93 31.89
CA SER A 282 17.16 5.79 31.99
C SER A 282 18.61 6.15 31.68
N GLY A 283 18.88 7.29 31.08
CA GLY A 283 20.21 7.63 30.56
C GLY A 283 20.69 6.67 29.45
N MET A 284 19.87 5.67 29.13
CA MET A 284 20.19 4.63 28.14
C MET A 284 19.70 5.06 26.76
N HIS A 285 20.61 5.55 25.92
CA HIS A 285 20.28 5.94 24.57
C HIS A 285 21.38 5.57 23.59
N ALA A 286 20.97 5.02 22.45
CA ALA A 286 21.90 4.59 21.40
C ALA A 286 22.68 5.80 20.82
N ARG A 287 21.99 6.93 20.61
CA ARG A 287 22.58 8.20 20.12
C ARG A 287 21.71 9.40 20.51
N PRO A 288 22.26 10.62 20.62
CA PRO A 288 21.47 11.82 20.80
C PRO A 288 20.46 11.98 19.66
N TRP A 289 19.20 12.31 19.98
CA TRP A 289 18.13 12.44 18.98
C TRP A 289 18.46 13.53 17.94
N ARG A 290 19.14 14.62 18.33
CA ARG A 290 19.54 15.72 17.44
C ARG A 290 20.48 15.28 16.32
N SER A 291 21.31 14.26 16.55
CA SER A 291 22.23 13.70 15.55
C SER A 291 21.69 12.47 14.83
N ASN A 292 20.40 12.18 14.99
CA ASN A 292 19.76 10.99 14.41
C ASN A 292 18.87 11.37 13.20
N PRO A 293 19.24 11.01 11.95
CA PRO A 293 18.45 11.33 10.77
C PRO A 293 17.07 10.63 10.77
N ALA A 294 16.92 9.49 11.44
CA ALA A 294 15.63 8.83 11.58
C ALA A 294 14.64 9.69 12.38
N PHE A 295 15.10 10.37 13.44
CA PHE A 295 14.32 11.34 14.20
C PHE A 295 13.90 12.54 13.32
N TRP A 296 14.85 13.13 12.61
CA TRP A 296 14.56 14.28 11.75
C TRP A 296 13.63 13.94 10.59
N LEU A 297 13.78 12.75 10.00
CA LEU A 297 12.85 12.29 8.96
C LEU A 297 11.43 12.17 9.52
N ALA A 298 11.27 11.57 10.69
CA ALA A 298 9.97 11.49 11.35
C ALA A 298 9.37 12.87 11.63
N CYS A 299 10.17 13.83 12.14
CA CYS A 299 9.72 15.19 12.41
C CYS A 299 9.30 15.95 11.15
N ILE A 300 10.13 15.93 10.08
CA ILE A 300 9.82 16.59 8.81
C ILE A 300 8.51 16.02 8.25
N CYS A 301 8.39 14.70 8.18
CA CYS A 301 7.23 14.05 7.60
C CYS A 301 5.98 14.17 8.49
N TRP A 302 6.14 14.30 9.81
CA TRP A 302 5.03 14.60 10.70
C TRP A 302 4.45 16.00 10.44
N VAL A 303 5.33 17.02 10.32
CA VAL A 303 4.91 18.39 9.96
C VAL A 303 4.25 18.41 8.57
N LEU A 304 4.86 17.79 7.57
CA LEU A 304 4.29 17.71 6.23
C LEU A 304 3.00 16.87 6.17
N GLY A 305 2.81 15.95 7.11
CA GLY A 305 1.60 15.15 7.26
C GLY A 305 0.35 15.99 7.52
N PHE A 306 0.47 17.15 8.17
CA PHE A 306 -0.64 18.11 8.33
C PHE A 306 -1.08 18.74 7.00
N LYS A 307 -0.27 18.64 5.95
CA LYS A 307 -0.66 19.01 4.60
C LYS A 307 -1.20 17.82 3.83
N ALA A 308 -0.55 16.65 3.92
CA ALA A 308 -0.98 15.41 3.30
C ALA A 308 -0.50 14.19 4.10
N ALA A 309 -1.44 13.35 4.53
CA ALA A 309 -1.16 12.15 5.34
C ALA A 309 -0.10 11.22 4.72
N ARG A 310 0.02 11.24 3.39
CA ARG A 310 1.00 10.44 2.63
C ARG A 310 2.45 10.72 3.04
N PHE A 311 2.82 11.97 3.38
CA PHE A 311 4.17 12.27 3.86
C PHE A 311 4.49 11.51 5.15
N TRP A 312 3.55 11.48 6.08
CA TRP A 312 3.71 10.72 7.31
C TRP A 312 3.68 9.21 7.05
N ASN A 313 2.68 8.76 6.31
CA ASN A 313 2.42 7.33 6.12
C ASN A 313 3.51 6.61 5.30
N ASP A 314 4.11 7.26 4.31
CA ASP A 314 5.08 6.61 3.42
C ASP A 314 6.54 6.93 3.79
N TRP A 315 6.79 8.09 4.44
CA TRP A 315 8.15 8.57 4.68
C TRP A 315 8.46 8.80 6.17
N GLY A 316 7.48 9.18 6.97
CA GLY A 316 7.66 9.40 8.41
C GLY A 316 7.79 8.11 9.20
N TRP A 317 6.95 7.13 8.91
CA TRP A 317 6.99 5.83 9.58
C TRP A 317 8.34 5.13 9.49
N PRO A 318 9.05 5.05 8.34
CA PRO A 318 10.39 4.48 8.30
C PRO A 318 11.35 5.11 9.32
N GLY A 319 11.34 6.43 9.42
CA GLY A 319 12.15 7.14 10.41
C GLY A 319 11.79 6.77 11.84
N LEU A 320 10.50 6.82 12.18
CA LEU A 320 10.02 6.48 13.51
C LEU A 320 10.33 5.02 13.87
N MET A 321 10.10 4.09 12.96
CA MET A 321 10.35 2.65 13.21
C MET A 321 11.83 2.37 13.46
N VAL A 322 12.74 2.99 12.70
CA VAL A 322 14.18 2.85 12.94
C VAL A 322 14.56 3.45 14.30
N LEU A 323 14.03 4.62 14.66
CA LEU A 323 14.29 5.25 15.95
C LEU A 323 13.89 4.33 17.12
N ILE A 324 12.66 3.80 17.08
CA ILE A 324 12.13 2.87 18.10
C ILE A 324 12.99 1.60 18.17
N THR A 325 13.28 1.00 17.01
CA THR A 325 14.06 -0.24 16.94
C THR A 325 15.46 -0.08 17.53
N CYS A 326 16.13 1.05 17.26
CA CYS A 326 17.47 1.31 17.78
C CYS A 326 17.49 1.46 19.30
N ASP A 327 16.54 2.17 19.87
CA ASP A 327 16.44 2.35 21.31
C ASP A 327 16.05 1.03 22.01
N LEU A 328 15.11 0.27 21.43
CA LEU A 328 14.77 -1.07 21.91
C LEU A 328 15.94 -2.05 21.82
N GLN A 329 16.71 -2.02 20.72
CA GLN A 329 17.90 -2.85 20.61
C GLN A 329 18.90 -2.53 21.72
N PHE A 330 19.15 -1.24 21.99
CA PHE A 330 20.05 -0.82 23.05
C PHE A 330 19.57 -1.30 24.43
N LEU A 331 18.28 -1.16 24.72
CA LEU A 331 17.65 -1.65 25.95
C LEU A 331 17.80 -3.18 26.08
N LEU A 332 17.51 -3.93 25.02
CA LEU A 332 17.62 -5.38 25.02
C LEU A 332 19.08 -5.88 25.15
N GLU A 333 20.03 -5.11 24.62
CA GLU A 333 21.48 -5.39 24.83
C GLU A 333 21.88 -5.21 26.29
N ALA A 334 21.31 -4.22 26.99
CA ALA A 334 21.56 -4.01 28.42
C ALA A 334 20.86 -5.05 29.30
N CYS A 335 19.65 -5.48 28.94
CA CYS A 335 18.83 -6.37 29.78
C CYS A 335 19.16 -7.86 29.61
N PHE A 336 19.66 -8.28 28.45
CA PHE A 336 19.79 -9.71 28.12
C PHE A 336 21.15 -10.06 27.52
N ALA A 337 21.80 -11.11 28.07
CA ALA A 337 22.97 -11.71 27.45
C ALA A 337 22.64 -12.30 26.05
N VAL A 338 23.61 -12.34 25.15
CA VAL A 338 23.44 -12.75 23.74
C VAL A 338 22.80 -14.13 23.60
N ASN A 339 23.23 -15.08 24.41
CA ASN A 339 22.82 -16.50 24.37
C ASN A 339 21.75 -16.84 25.44
N SER A 340 21.02 -15.84 25.94
CA SER A 340 20.05 -16.01 27.02
C SER A 340 18.78 -16.72 26.56
N LEU A 341 18.37 -17.76 27.28
CA LEU A 341 17.09 -18.43 27.09
C LEU A 341 15.89 -17.52 27.36
N LYS A 342 16.01 -16.60 28.33
CA LYS A 342 14.97 -15.61 28.62
C LYS A 342 14.68 -14.74 27.39
N ARG A 343 15.74 -14.41 26.63
CA ARG A 343 15.63 -13.69 25.36
C ARG A 343 14.88 -14.51 24.30
N LEU A 344 15.21 -15.81 24.17
CA LEU A 344 14.49 -16.70 23.25
C LEU A 344 13.01 -16.82 23.64
N ALA A 345 12.71 -17.06 24.92
CA ALA A 345 11.35 -17.15 25.42
C ALA A 345 10.56 -15.84 25.19
N LEU A 346 11.18 -14.67 25.43
CA LEU A 346 10.58 -13.38 25.11
C LEU A 346 10.25 -13.28 23.62
N THR A 347 11.19 -13.66 22.75
CA THR A 347 10.96 -13.61 21.29
C THR A 347 9.85 -14.55 20.85
N CYS A 348 9.77 -15.76 21.40
CA CYS A 348 8.66 -16.69 21.11
C CYS A 348 7.31 -16.11 21.55
N GLY A 349 7.24 -15.57 22.77
CA GLY A 349 6.02 -14.92 23.27
C GLY A 349 5.57 -13.74 22.42
N LEU A 350 6.53 -12.86 22.06
CA LEU A 350 6.27 -11.74 21.16
C LEU A 350 5.83 -12.21 19.76
N ALA A 351 6.45 -13.26 19.22
CA ALA A 351 6.09 -13.81 17.91
C ALA A 351 4.64 -14.32 17.90
N VAL A 352 4.24 -15.07 18.92
CA VAL A 352 2.86 -15.55 19.07
C VAL A 352 1.88 -14.40 19.24
N MET A 353 2.20 -13.44 20.11
CA MET A 353 1.35 -12.27 20.39
C MET A 353 1.18 -11.41 19.12
N THR A 354 2.28 -11.11 18.41
CA THR A 354 2.24 -10.33 17.17
C THR A 354 1.43 -11.05 16.11
N TYR A 355 1.71 -12.32 15.88
CA TYR A 355 0.99 -13.13 14.91
C TYR A 355 -0.51 -13.12 15.21
N TRP A 356 -0.92 -13.44 16.43
CA TRP A 356 -2.34 -13.47 16.82
C TRP A 356 -2.99 -12.09 16.71
N ALA A 357 -2.39 -11.04 17.27
CA ALA A 357 -2.96 -9.69 17.27
C ALA A 357 -3.13 -9.11 15.85
N VAL A 358 -2.15 -9.39 14.98
CA VAL A 358 -2.13 -8.85 13.61
C VAL A 358 -3.01 -9.65 12.67
N THR A 359 -3.03 -10.99 12.80
CA THR A 359 -3.78 -11.84 11.87
C THR A 359 -5.22 -12.12 12.28
N SER A 360 -5.63 -11.80 13.52
CA SER A 360 -7.02 -11.98 13.94
C SER A 360 -7.98 -11.21 13.03
N ASN A 361 -9.07 -11.86 12.59
CA ASN A 361 -10.09 -11.24 11.73
C ASN A 361 -11.11 -10.45 12.55
N PHE A 362 -10.63 -9.54 13.38
CA PHE A 362 -11.49 -8.70 14.20
C PHE A 362 -12.31 -7.74 13.34
N ALA A 363 -13.63 -7.68 13.58
CA ALA A 363 -14.58 -6.88 12.80
C ALA A 363 -14.46 -7.13 11.27
N ASP A 364 -14.23 -8.39 10.89
CA ASP A 364 -14.17 -8.86 9.50
C ASP A 364 -13.17 -8.14 8.60
N ARG A 365 -12.15 -7.49 9.21
CA ARG A 365 -11.17 -6.65 8.51
C ARG A 365 -10.41 -7.36 7.37
N TRP A 366 -10.32 -8.70 7.40
CA TRP A 366 -9.63 -9.50 6.40
C TRP A 366 -10.55 -10.27 5.46
N THR A 367 -11.85 -10.22 5.69
CA THR A 367 -12.85 -10.95 4.89
C THR A 367 -13.80 -10.02 4.12
N GLN A 368 -13.67 -8.71 4.27
CA GLN A 368 -14.52 -7.75 3.56
C GLN A 368 -14.51 -7.94 2.03
N SER A 369 -13.37 -8.31 1.46
CA SER A 369 -13.26 -8.57 0.01
C SER A 369 -14.09 -9.75 -0.47
N LEU A 370 -14.49 -10.67 0.41
CA LEU A 370 -15.33 -11.81 0.06
C LEU A 370 -16.78 -11.42 -0.22
N THR A 371 -17.22 -10.24 0.25
CA THR A 371 -18.56 -9.72 -0.01
C THR A 371 -18.65 -8.89 -1.27
N TRP A 372 -17.51 -8.65 -1.95
CA TRP A 372 -17.51 -7.84 -3.16
C TRP A 372 -18.12 -8.60 -4.32
N SER A 373 -19.02 -7.92 -5.01
CA SER A 373 -19.56 -8.37 -6.29
C SER A 373 -18.94 -7.58 -7.42
N TYR A 374 -18.61 -8.25 -8.50
CA TYR A 374 -17.84 -7.68 -9.60
C TYR A 374 -18.69 -7.54 -10.87
N LEU A 375 -18.44 -6.47 -11.64
CA LEU A 375 -18.99 -6.31 -12.96
C LEU A 375 -18.22 -7.18 -13.95
N THR A 376 -18.77 -8.36 -14.27
CA THR A 376 -18.15 -9.33 -15.18
C THR A 376 -19.15 -9.83 -16.23
N PRO A 377 -18.70 -10.20 -17.43
CA PRO A 377 -19.56 -10.81 -18.44
C PRO A 377 -20.20 -12.15 -18.01
N ASP A 378 -19.60 -12.80 -17.00
CA ASP A 378 -20.11 -14.07 -16.48
C ASP A 378 -21.41 -13.90 -15.69
N ASN A 379 -21.70 -12.68 -15.24
CA ASN A 379 -22.97 -12.36 -14.59
C ASN A 379 -24.07 -12.18 -15.66
N ARG A 380 -25.04 -13.10 -15.67
CA ARG A 380 -26.14 -13.11 -16.63
C ARG A 380 -27.02 -11.84 -16.56
N ASP A 381 -27.17 -11.24 -15.39
CA ASP A 381 -27.97 -10.03 -15.18
C ASP A 381 -27.32 -8.79 -15.83
N LEU A 382 -26.03 -8.88 -16.16
CA LEU A 382 -25.27 -7.84 -16.83
C LEU A 382 -25.17 -8.04 -18.36
N ASN A 383 -25.84 -9.06 -18.91
CA ASN A 383 -25.78 -9.30 -20.35
C ASN A 383 -26.33 -8.10 -21.14
N GLY A 384 -25.50 -7.55 -22.05
CA GLY A 384 -25.81 -6.34 -22.82
C GLY A 384 -25.75 -5.02 -22.03
N TRP A 385 -25.33 -5.07 -20.75
CA TRP A 385 -25.18 -3.89 -19.88
C TRP A 385 -23.73 -3.49 -19.66
N LEU A 386 -22.76 -4.35 -19.94
CA LEU A 386 -21.35 -3.95 -19.96
C LEU A 386 -21.03 -3.23 -21.29
N PRO A 387 -19.94 -2.41 -21.33
CA PRO A 387 -19.56 -1.73 -22.56
C PRO A 387 -19.29 -2.73 -23.71
N ASP A 388 -19.69 -2.37 -24.92
CA ASP A 388 -19.39 -3.12 -26.10
C ASP A 388 -17.91 -2.95 -26.52
N ARG A 389 -17.46 -3.69 -27.51
CA ARG A 389 -16.09 -3.60 -28.03
C ARG A 389 -15.75 -2.16 -28.46
N GLY A 390 -14.68 -1.60 -27.91
CA GLY A 390 -14.23 -0.23 -28.15
C GLY A 390 -15.05 0.84 -27.40
N GLY A 391 -16.00 0.44 -26.56
CA GLY A 391 -16.75 1.35 -25.69
C GLY A 391 -15.92 1.89 -24.55
N ILE A 392 -16.48 2.86 -23.83
CA ILE A 392 -15.89 3.52 -22.67
C ILE A 392 -16.77 3.28 -21.44
N PHE A 393 -16.11 2.91 -20.34
CA PHE A 393 -16.71 2.77 -19.04
C PHE A 393 -16.55 4.11 -18.29
N TYR A 394 -17.61 4.92 -18.26
CA TYR A 394 -17.64 6.20 -17.56
C TYR A 394 -18.00 5.97 -16.09
N THR A 395 -17.18 6.43 -15.17
CA THR A 395 -17.44 6.42 -13.74
C THR A 395 -16.59 7.48 -13.04
N ALA A 396 -17.09 8.03 -11.93
CA ALA A 396 -16.32 8.89 -11.03
C ALA A 396 -15.77 8.12 -9.80
N ASP A 397 -15.98 6.80 -9.72
CA ASP A 397 -15.51 5.95 -8.63
C ASP A 397 -14.30 5.10 -9.08
N MET A 398 -13.12 5.43 -8.54
CA MET A 398 -11.87 4.69 -8.82
C MET A 398 -11.95 3.22 -8.39
N SER A 399 -12.71 2.90 -7.35
CA SER A 399 -12.82 1.51 -6.88
C SER A 399 -13.45 0.60 -7.94
N LEU A 400 -14.38 1.15 -8.74
CA LEU A 400 -14.97 0.44 -9.86
C LEU A 400 -13.95 0.12 -10.96
N PHE A 401 -13.02 1.04 -11.24
CA PHE A 401 -11.92 0.74 -12.15
C PHE A 401 -11.06 -0.42 -11.63
N PHE A 402 -10.58 -0.34 -10.39
CA PHE A 402 -9.72 -1.38 -9.82
C PHE A 402 -10.39 -2.76 -9.88
N GLN A 403 -11.63 -2.84 -9.41
CA GLN A 403 -12.38 -4.10 -9.31
C GLN A 403 -12.77 -4.66 -10.69
N THR A 404 -13.28 -3.79 -11.58
CA THR A 404 -13.75 -4.22 -12.90
C THR A 404 -12.59 -4.60 -13.81
N PHE A 405 -11.49 -3.83 -13.81
CA PHE A 405 -10.30 -4.16 -14.59
C PHE A 405 -9.64 -5.45 -14.09
N PHE A 406 -9.58 -5.65 -12.77
CA PHE A 406 -9.03 -6.86 -12.16
C PHE A 406 -9.73 -8.13 -12.62
N LYS A 407 -11.06 -8.12 -12.69
CA LYS A 407 -11.84 -9.28 -13.12
C LYS A 407 -11.96 -9.40 -14.65
N ASN A 408 -11.70 -8.31 -15.39
CA ASN A 408 -11.78 -8.27 -16.84
C ASN A 408 -10.49 -7.70 -17.47
N PRO A 409 -9.32 -8.31 -17.26
CA PRO A 409 -8.05 -7.76 -17.77
C PRO A 409 -8.00 -7.73 -19.30
N ASP A 410 -8.72 -8.64 -19.96
CA ASP A 410 -8.77 -8.79 -21.41
C ASP A 410 -9.97 -8.08 -22.06
N ALA A 411 -10.77 -7.33 -21.26
CA ALA A 411 -11.92 -6.59 -21.78
C ALA A 411 -11.57 -5.72 -22.98
N ALA A 412 -12.47 -5.65 -23.96
CA ALA A 412 -12.27 -4.89 -25.19
C ALA A 412 -12.77 -3.44 -25.08
N TRP A 413 -13.08 -2.95 -23.89
CA TRP A 413 -13.45 -1.57 -23.59
C TRP A 413 -12.34 -0.81 -22.85
N ARG A 414 -12.53 0.50 -22.72
CA ARG A 414 -11.62 1.38 -21.96
C ARG A 414 -12.35 2.02 -20.80
N TYR A 415 -11.58 2.54 -19.83
CA TYR A 415 -12.10 3.28 -18.70
C TYR A 415 -11.76 4.77 -18.84
N ILE A 416 -12.72 5.66 -18.52
CA ILE A 416 -12.47 7.10 -18.50
C ILE A 416 -11.62 7.48 -17.29
N LEU A 417 -11.94 6.92 -16.11
CA LEU A 417 -11.19 7.08 -14.86
C LEU A 417 -10.32 5.85 -14.65
N GLY A 418 -9.03 6.09 -14.46
CA GLY A 418 -8.06 5.05 -14.09
C GLY A 418 -7.74 5.07 -12.60
N TYR A 419 -6.50 4.78 -12.29
CA TYR A 419 -5.97 4.75 -10.94
C TYR A 419 -5.54 6.12 -10.40
N GLU A 420 -5.56 7.13 -11.21
CA GLU A 420 -5.24 8.51 -10.87
C GLU A 420 -6.08 9.44 -11.76
N PRO A 421 -6.92 10.32 -11.20
CA PRO A 421 -7.76 11.24 -12.00
C PRO A 421 -6.93 12.17 -12.89
N ALA A 422 -5.73 12.56 -12.45
CA ALA A 422 -4.83 13.42 -13.20
C ALA A 422 -4.35 12.83 -14.55
N LEU A 423 -4.63 11.54 -14.83
CA LEU A 423 -4.32 10.87 -16.09
C LEU A 423 -5.36 11.14 -17.19
N MET A 424 -6.55 11.61 -16.81
CA MET A 424 -7.62 11.91 -17.75
C MET A 424 -7.23 13.03 -18.74
N PRO A 425 -7.84 13.06 -19.93
CA PRO A 425 -7.86 14.27 -20.75
C PRO A 425 -8.42 15.46 -19.95
N ASP A 426 -7.89 16.66 -20.19
CA ASP A 426 -8.24 17.86 -19.40
C ASP A 426 -9.76 18.16 -19.37
N GLU A 427 -10.47 17.87 -20.46
CA GLU A 427 -11.92 18.02 -20.54
C GLU A 427 -12.64 17.06 -19.58
N ASP A 428 -12.29 15.78 -19.62
CA ASP A 428 -12.89 14.74 -18.77
C ASP A 428 -12.51 14.93 -17.29
N PHE A 429 -11.30 15.43 -17.05
CA PHE A 429 -10.86 15.77 -15.71
C PHE A 429 -11.69 16.90 -15.06
N ARG A 430 -12.05 17.93 -15.84
CA ARG A 430 -12.95 19.00 -15.36
C ARG A 430 -14.36 18.45 -15.03
N VAL A 431 -14.90 17.58 -15.90
CA VAL A 431 -16.19 16.93 -15.63
C VAL A 431 -16.12 16.09 -14.36
N TYR A 432 -15.05 15.33 -14.18
CA TYR A 432 -14.79 14.57 -12.95
C TYR A 432 -14.78 15.49 -11.70
N GLN A 433 -14.08 16.63 -11.77
CA GLN A 433 -14.06 17.61 -10.69
C GLN A 433 -15.46 18.16 -10.39
N ASP A 434 -16.25 18.50 -11.43
CA ASP A 434 -17.61 18.99 -11.27
C ASP A 434 -18.53 17.94 -10.62
N ILE A 435 -18.39 16.67 -11.01
CA ILE A 435 -19.15 15.56 -10.40
C ILE A 435 -18.85 15.47 -8.91
N LEU A 436 -17.56 15.51 -8.53
CA LEU A 436 -17.17 15.43 -7.13
C LEU A 436 -17.58 16.67 -6.35
N TRP A 437 -17.44 17.87 -6.94
CA TRP A 437 -17.84 19.14 -6.32
C TRP A 437 -19.33 19.18 -5.99
N ASN A 438 -20.14 18.63 -6.88
CA ASN A 438 -21.59 18.56 -6.73
C ASN A 438 -22.06 17.26 -6.05
N TYR A 439 -21.20 16.57 -5.30
CA TYR A 439 -21.52 15.33 -4.57
C TYR A 439 -22.19 14.24 -5.43
N GLY A 440 -21.84 14.18 -6.70
CA GLY A 440 -22.39 13.19 -7.64
C GLY A 440 -23.81 13.53 -8.13
N ASP A 441 -24.23 14.79 -8.07
CA ASP A 441 -25.52 15.21 -8.67
C ASP A 441 -25.58 14.75 -10.13
N ALA A 442 -26.75 14.20 -10.51
CA ALA A 442 -27.02 13.67 -11.84
C ALA A 442 -26.72 14.68 -12.97
N LYS A 443 -26.96 15.97 -12.73
CA LYS A 443 -26.67 17.03 -13.71
C LYS A 443 -25.20 17.20 -14.04
N ALA A 444 -24.32 16.94 -13.09
CA ALA A 444 -22.87 17.04 -13.30
C ALA A 444 -22.34 16.00 -14.31
N TYR A 445 -23.06 14.90 -14.51
CA TYR A 445 -22.71 13.88 -15.53
C TYR A 445 -23.13 14.27 -16.95
N ALA A 446 -23.91 15.33 -17.15
CA ALA A 446 -24.46 15.70 -18.47
C ALA A 446 -23.39 15.82 -19.58
N PRO A 447 -22.17 16.38 -19.36
CA PRO A 447 -21.14 16.42 -20.40
C PRO A 447 -20.69 15.02 -20.86
N TRP A 448 -20.54 14.06 -19.93
CA TRP A 448 -20.21 12.68 -20.29
C TRP A 448 -21.38 12.03 -21.02
N VAL A 449 -22.61 12.18 -20.56
CA VAL A 449 -23.82 11.63 -21.22
C VAL A 449 -23.93 12.12 -22.66
N LYS A 450 -23.71 13.43 -22.91
CA LYS A 450 -23.68 14.01 -24.25
C LYS A 450 -22.62 13.43 -25.17
N LYS A 451 -21.48 13.00 -24.60
CA LYS A 451 -20.32 12.43 -25.30
C LYS A 451 -20.45 10.92 -25.52
N MET A 452 -21.34 10.24 -24.78
CA MET A 452 -21.50 8.79 -24.85
C MET A 452 -21.97 8.33 -26.23
N ARG A 453 -21.46 7.18 -26.63
CA ARG A 453 -21.89 6.41 -27.82
C ARG A 453 -22.70 5.18 -27.36
N PRO A 454 -23.45 4.51 -28.26
CA PRO A 454 -24.21 3.29 -27.90
C PRO A 454 -23.38 2.18 -27.24
N ALA A 455 -22.07 2.09 -27.56
CA ALA A 455 -21.14 1.14 -26.98
C ALA A 455 -20.69 1.47 -25.55
N ASP A 456 -20.92 2.71 -25.11
CA ASP A 456 -20.42 3.23 -23.82
C ASP A 456 -21.41 2.95 -22.69
N ARG A 457 -20.93 2.97 -21.45
CA ARG A 457 -21.76 2.85 -20.24
C ARG A 457 -21.37 3.91 -19.22
N LEU A 458 -22.37 4.49 -18.56
CA LEU A 458 -22.18 5.31 -17.37
C LEU A 458 -22.49 4.45 -16.15
N VAL A 459 -21.55 4.41 -15.21
CA VAL A 459 -21.68 3.58 -14.01
C VAL A 459 -21.57 4.43 -12.77
N ILE A 460 -22.59 4.39 -11.95
CA ILE A 460 -22.73 5.20 -10.74
C ILE A 460 -23.02 4.27 -9.55
N ARG A 461 -22.32 4.49 -8.46
CA ARG A 461 -22.66 3.83 -7.19
C ARG A 461 -23.81 4.60 -6.52
N GLY A 462 -24.85 3.88 -6.14
CA GLY A 462 -26.02 4.48 -5.50
C GLY A 462 -26.94 3.43 -4.90
N GLY A 463 -27.78 3.84 -3.95
CA GLY A 463 -28.73 2.95 -3.30
C GLY A 463 -29.69 2.26 -4.28
N ARG A 464 -30.30 1.15 -3.86
CA ARG A 464 -31.17 0.30 -4.67
C ARG A 464 -32.54 0.94 -4.98
N ASP A 465 -32.94 1.94 -4.18
CA ASP A 465 -34.32 2.41 -4.16
C ASP A 465 -34.75 3.16 -5.43
N SER A 466 -33.82 3.82 -6.12
CA SER A 466 -34.11 4.54 -7.36
C SER A 466 -32.89 4.69 -8.25
N PRO A 467 -33.04 4.56 -9.59
CA PRO A 467 -31.97 4.86 -10.53
C PRO A 467 -31.56 6.33 -10.49
N PRO A 468 -30.34 6.68 -10.88
CA PRO A 468 -29.91 8.06 -11.04
C PRO A 468 -30.85 8.82 -12.00
N HIS A 469 -31.25 10.03 -11.63
CA HIS A 469 -32.20 10.82 -12.41
C HIS A 469 -31.56 11.48 -13.65
N ILE A 470 -31.17 10.63 -14.62
CA ILE A 470 -30.61 11.05 -15.92
C ILE A 470 -31.53 10.47 -17.03
N PRO A 471 -32.49 11.25 -17.50
CA PRO A 471 -33.58 10.74 -18.36
C PRO A 471 -33.14 10.27 -19.75
N GLN A 472 -31.91 10.62 -20.17
CA GLN A 472 -31.35 10.20 -21.45
C GLN A 472 -30.87 8.75 -21.45
N LEU A 473 -30.79 8.10 -20.29
CA LEU A 473 -30.23 6.76 -20.13
C LEU A 473 -31.28 5.77 -19.66
N GLU A 474 -31.19 4.57 -20.20
CA GLU A 474 -31.80 3.37 -19.61
C GLU A 474 -30.90 2.85 -18.50
N TRP A 475 -31.50 2.42 -17.39
CA TRP A 475 -30.74 1.98 -16.22
C TRP A 475 -31.01 0.53 -15.87
N ASN A 476 -29.96 -0.19 -15.49
CA ASN A 476 -30.01 -1.51 -14.86
C ASN A 476 -29.31 -1.43 -13.51
N TYR A 477 -29.95 -2.03 -12.50
CA TYR A 477 -29.29 -2.23 -11.22
C TYR A 477 -28.35 -3.43 -11.33
N GLY A 478 -27.05 -3.15 -11.27
CA GLY A 478 -26.02 -4.18 -11.32
C GLY A 478 -25.87 -4.91 -9.98
N VAL A 479 -24.64 -5.04 -9.53
CA VAL A 479 -24.29 -5.71 -8.27
C VAL A 479 -23.75 -4.67 -7.28
N SER A 480 -23.92 -4.90 -5.97
CA SER A 480 -23.30 -4.09 -4.90
C SER A 480 -23.55 -2.58 -5.04
N ASP A 481 -24.80 -2.16 -5.08
CA ASP A 481 -25.21 -0.75 -5.14
C ASP A 481 -24.66 -0.01 -6.36
N ILE A 482 -24.60 -0.67 -7.52
CA ILE A 482 -24.13 -0.11 -8.77
C ILE A 482 -25.26 -0.03 -9.78
N TRP A 483 -25.46 1.17 -10.34
CA TRP A 483 -26.32 1.42 -11.46
C TRP A 483 -25.51 1.54 -12.76
N ILE A 484 -25.96 0.85 -13.82
CA ILE A 484 -25.35 0.89 -15.14
C ILE A 484 -26.32 1.54 -16.11
N GLY A 485 -25.94 2.70 -16.65
CA GLY A 485 -26.69 3.46 -17.64
C GLY A 485 -26.14 3.26 -19.05
N ARG A 486 -27.05 3.14 -20.03
CA ARG A 486 -26.73 3.11 -21.45
C ARG A 486 -27.69 4.03 -22.25
N LEU A 487 -27.26 4.45 -23.41
CA LEU A 487 -28.18 5.11 -24.35
C LEU A 487 -29.25 4.13 -24.85
N PRO A 488 -30.50 4.58 -25.06
CA PRO A 488 -31.56 3.75 -25.64
C PRO A 488 -31.11 3.12 -26.96
N ARG A 489 -31.46 1.87 -27.17
CA ARG A 489 -31.20 1.19 -28.46
C ARG A 489 -32.21 1.66 -29.47
N THR A 490 -31.79 2.42 -30.47
CA THR A 490 -32.62 2.98 -31.54
C THR A 490 -33.31 1.96 -32.44
N ASN A 491 -33.03 0.64 -32.29
CA ASN A 491 -33.55 -0.44 -33.13
C ASN A 491 -34.32 -1.53 -32.35
N ALA A 492 -34.85 -1.26 -31.17
CA ALA A 492 -35.83 -2.18 -30.58
C ALA A 492 -37.16 -2.00 -31.31
N PRO A 493 -37.82 -3.06 -31.83
CA PRO A 493 -39.17 -2.95 -32.30
C PRO A 493 -40.05 -2.40 -31.17
N PRO A 494 -41.07 -1.55 -31.47
CA PRO A 494 -41.84 -0.80 -30.45
C PRO A 494 -42.68 -1.65 -29.49
N ASP A 495 -42.62 -2.98 -29.58
CA ASP A 495 -43.50 -3.89 -28.82
C ASP A 495 -42.83 -4.68 -27.66
N GLU A 496 -41.55 -4.54 -27.43
CA GLU A 496 -40.98 -5.06 -26.20
C GLU A 496 -40.87 -3.94 -25.14
N ALA A 497 -41.99 -3.67 -24.47
CA ALA A 497 -41.95 -2.89 -23.24
C ALA A 497 -40.93 -3.51 -22.29
N PRO A 498 -40.04 -2.70 -21.66
CA PRO A 498 -39.08 -3.23 -20.73
C PRO A 498 -39.81 -4.04 -19.66
N PRO A 499 -39.30 -5.22 -19.26
CA PRO A 499 -39.94 -6.02 -18.24
C PRO A 499 -40.10 -5.12 -17.00
N THR A 500 -41.33 -4.87 -16.66
CA THR A 500 -41.71 -4.17 -15.42
C THR A 500 -40.97 -4.85 -14.29
N ILE A 501 -40.13 -4.14 -13.58
CA ILE A 501 -39.38 -4.68 -12.44
C ILE A 501 -40.43 -5.21 -11.45
N ARG A 502 -40.75 -6.49 -11.52
CA ARG A 502 -41.47 -7.15 -10.46
C ARG A 502 -40.50 -7.19 -9.29
N ALA A 503 -40.78 -6.34 -8.29
CA ALA A 503 -40.15 -6.45 -7.00
C ALA A 503 -40.26 -7.93 -6.57
N THR A 504 -39.21 -8.68 -6.68
CA THR A 504 -39.14 -10.02 -6.09
C THR A 504 -39.38 -9.82 -4.60
N ALA A 505 -40.44 -10.45 -4.10
CA ALA A 505 -40.77 -10.46 -2.68
C ALA A 505 -39.53 -10.79 -1.85
N PRO A 506 -39.36 -10.22 -0.67
CA PRO A 506 -38.24 -10.51 0.17
C PRO A 506 -38.19 -12.02 0.41
N VAL A 507 -37.03 -12.62 0.13
CA VAL A 507 -36.73 -14.01 0.54
C VAL A 507 -36.84 -14.03 2.06
N GLU A 508 -37.87 -14.68 2.60
CA GLU A 508 -38.00 -14.95 4.01
C GLU A 508 -36.70 -15.66 4.47
N GLN A 509 -35.91 -14.94 5.25
CA GLN A 509 -34.80 -15.56 5.98
C GLN A 509 -35.38 -16.58 6.97
N THR A 510 -35.29 -17.82 6.61
CA THR A 510 -35.58 -18.94 7.52
C THR A 510 -34.57 -18.84 8.66
N THR A 511 -35.02 -18.30 9.79
CA THR A 511 -34.31 -18.32 11.07
C THR A 511 -34.12 -19.79 11.48
N GLN A 512 -32.90 -20.29 11.34
CA GLN A 512 -32.52 -21.55 12.01
C GLN A 512 -32.59 -21.35 13.53
N PRO A 513 -33.22 -22.23 14.27
CA PRO A 513 -33.26 -22.15 15.73
C PRO A 513 -31.87 -22.41 16.30
N ALA A 514 -31.45 -21.53 17.20
CA ALA A 514 -30.22 -21.64 17.96
C ALA A 514 -30.17 -22.97 18.73
N ALA A 515 -29.15 -23.76 18.46
CA ALA A 515 -28.85 -24.95 19.27
C ALA A 515 -28.36 -24.50 20.64
N SER A 516 -29.07 -24.92 21.68
CA SER A 516 -28.71 -24.73 23.09
C SER A 516 -27.39 -25.44 23.42
N PRO A 517 -26.49 -24.82 24.19
CA PRO A 517 -25.27 -25.50 24.66
C PRO A 517 -25.63 -26.49 25.78
N LYS A 518 -25.10 -27.70 25.67
CA LYS A 518 -24.88 -28.61 26.79
C LYS A 518 -23.41 -28.60 27.18
#